data_7bfb609a75107f3c8d433d30a466de24
#
_entry.id   7bfb609a75107f3c8d433d30a466de24
#
_cell.length_a   1.000
_cell.length_b   1.000
_cell.length_c   1.000
_cell.angle_alpha   90.00
_cell.angle_beta   90.00
_cell.angle_gamma   90.00
#
_symmetry.space_group_name_H-M   'P 1'
#
loop_
_entity.id
_entity.type
_entity.pdbx_description
1 polymer ?
#
loop_
_entity_poly.entity_id
_entity_poly.type
_entity_poly.pdbx_seq_one_letter_code
_entity_poly.pdbx_strand_id
1 'polypeptide(L)'
;MYTGNDLKEAGFKAEYFNNIDFKGAPIVSQVEKKINYVWSGTGTGLNDMPKEFYAVRWSGVMCPDKTAEYEFTLGGDDGYRMFINGETAINDWEARAYHKTNITKKLEAGTKYKITIEYYQKGGSANVDFRWKVKGDNTDYFADYLKKADLVVACFGHNSDTELRPR
;
A
#
# COMPACT_ATOMS: atom_id res chain seq x y z
N MET A 1 -6.17 5.41 7.47
CA MET A 1 -4.92 6.17 7.27
C MET A 1 -5.26 7.59 6.91
N TYR A 2 -4.50 8.58 7.35
CA TYR A 2 -4.72 10.01 7.13
C TYR A 2 -3.42 10.69 6.73
N THR A 3 -3.50 11.77 5.93
CA THR A 3 -2.32 12.50 5.44
C THR A 3 -1.62 13.31 6.53
N GLY A 4 -2.30 13.66 7.62
CA GLY A 4 -1.78 14.50 8.70
C GLY A 4 -2.27 14.13 10.09
N ASN A 5 -1.65 14.73 11.10
CA ASN A 5 -1.97 14.51 12.51
C ASN A 5 -3.35 15.03 12.93
N ASP A 6 -3.98 15.87 12.14
CA ASP A 6 -5.34 16.37 12.37
C ASP A 6 -6.43 15.36 12.01
N LEU A 7 -6.05 14.28 11.33
CA LEU A 7 -6.91 13.16 10.88
C LEU A 7 -8.10 13.61 10.02
N LYS A 8 -7.95 14.71 9.27
CA LYS A 8 -9.04 15.26 8.44
C LYS A 8 -9.07 14.64 7.05
N GLU A 9 -7.93 14.50 6.40
CA GLU A 9 -7.84 14.00 5.05
C GLU A 9 -7.39 12.54 5.04
N ALA A 10 -8.26 11.64 4.58
CA ALA A 10 -7.95 10.22 4.47
C ALA A 10 -6.98 9.94 3.31
N GLY A 11 -5.99 9.07 3.53
CA GLY A 11 -5.02 8.66 2.53
C GLY A 11 -3.58 8.80 3.01
N PHE A 12 -2.67 8.81 2.04
CA PHE A 12 -1.24 9.03 2.20
C PHE A 12 -0.82 10.26 1.40
N LYS A 13 0.12 11.03 1.90
CA LYS A 13 0.89 11.94 1.08
C LYS A 13 1.90 11.09 0.31
N ALA A 14 1.77 11.03 -1.02
CA ALA A 14 2.70 10.35 -1.92
C ALA A 14 3.66 11.37 -2.52
N GLU A 15 4.95 11.08 -2.50
CA GLU A 15 6.03 11.89 -3.04
C GLU A 15 6.86 11.02 -4.00
N TYR A 16 6.93 11.43 -5.27
CA TYR A 16 7.58 10.72 -6.36
C TYR A 16 8.91 11.38 -6.71
N PHE A 17 9.98 10.60 -6.79
CA PHE A 17 11.34 11.05 -7.05
C PHE A 17 11.86 10.39 -8.33
N ASN A 18 12.52 11.16 -9.20
CA ASN A 18 13.17 10.67 -10.42
C ASN A 18 14.55 10.03 -10.16
N ASN A 19 14.74 9.51 -8.98
CA ASN A 19 15.94 8.78 -8.55
C ASN A 19 15.56 7.81 -7.42
N ILE A 20 16.39 6.81 -7.19
CA ILE A 20 16.14 5.75 -6.19
C ILE A 20 16.62 6.09 -4.78
N ASP A 21 17.28 7.23 -4.60
CA ASP A 21 17.92 7.65 -3.35
C ASP A 21 17.16 8.74 -2.61
N PHE A 22 15.98 9.15 -3.10
CA PHE A 22 15.16 10.25 -2.55
C PHE A 22 15.90 11.61 -2.49
N LYS A 23 16.84 11.82 -3.42
CA LYS A 23 17.61 13.08 -3.48
C LYS A 23 16.81 14.20 -4.13
N GLY A 24 16.96 15.41 -3.59
CA GLY A 24 16.29 16.60 -4.11
C GLY A 24 14.81 16.69 -3.69
N ALA A 25 14.09 17.57 -4.38
CA ALA A 25 12.64 17.70 -4.20
C ALA A 25 11.90 16.60 -4.98
N PRO A 26 10.73 16.14 -4.51
CA PRO A 26 9.89 15.25 -5.30
C PRO A 26 9.41 15.96 -6.57
N ILE A 27 9.34 15.23 -7.67
CA ILE A 27 8.80 15.73 -8.94
C ILE A 27 7.28 15.88 -8.87
N VAL A 28 6.60 14.93 -8.19
CA VAL A 28 5.16 14.95 -7.98
C VAL A 28 4.88 14.71 -6.50
N SER A 29 3.92 15.46 -5.95
CA SER A 29 3.34 15.22 -4.64
C SER A 29 1.82 15.25 -4.74
N GLN A 30 1.17 14.20 -4.24
CA GLN A 30 -0.29 14.06 -4.30
C GLN A 30 -0.82 13.25 -3.11
N VAL A 31 -2.15 13.22 -2.95
CA VAL A 31 -2.81 12.38 -1.95
C VAL A 31 -3.33 11.11 -2.61
N GLU A 32 -2.99 9.96 -2.01
CA GLU A 32 -3.42 8.66 -2.50
C GLU A 32 -4.18 7.89 -1.43
N LYS A 33 -5.32 7.33 -1.80
CA LYS A 33 -6.21 6.62 -0.86
C LYS A 33 -5.72 5.23 -0.50
N LYS A 34 -4.90 4.64 -1.36
CA LYS A 34 -4.36 3.28 -1.22
C LYS A 34 -3.00 3.19 -1.90
N ILE A 35 -2.22 2.19 -1.52
CA ILE A 35 -0.99 1.79 -2.19
C ILE A 35 -1.27 0.40 -2.76
N ASN A 36 -1.51 0.33 -4.06
CA ASN A 36 -1.74 -0.91 -4.81
C ASN A 36 -1.57 -0.60 -6.29
N TYR A 37 -0.34 -0.73 -6.77
CA TYR A 37 0.06 -0.31 -8.10
C TYR A 37 0.75 -1.42 -8.86
N VAL A 38 0.47 -1.48 -10.15
CA VAL A 38 1.18 -2.27 -11.15
C VAL A 38 1.59 -1.32 -12.26
N TRP A 39 2.86 -0.97 -12.32
CA TRP A 39 3.43 0.01 -13.27
C TRP A 39 4.32 -0.64 -14.33
N SER A 40 4.34 -1.97 -14.37
CA SER A 40 5.21 -2.74 -15.26
C SER A 40 5.06 -2.31 -16.73
N GLY A 41 6.17 -1.92 -17.34
CA GLY A 41 6.26 -1.53 -18.74
C GLY A 41 5.73 -0.12 -19.08
N THR A 42 4.90 0.48 -18.22
CA THR A 42 4.29 1.80 -18.46
C THR A 42 4.90 2.92 -17.63
N GLY A 43 5.59 2.57 -16.53
CA GLY A 43 5.97 3.52 -15.49
C GLY A 43 4.73 4.01 -14.71
N THR A 44 4.91 5.02 -13.88
CA THR A 44 3.84 5.56 -13.01
C THR A 44 2.70 6.24 -13.77
N GLY A 45 2.89 6.57 -15.03
CA GLY A 45 1.93 7.37 -15.82
C GLY A 45 1.89 8.85 -15.45
N LEU A 46 2.71 9.29 -14.50
CA LEU A 46 2.82 10.70 -14.10
C LEU A 46 3.80 11.44 -15.04
N ASN A 47 3.47 12.72 -15.31
CA ASN A 47 4.33 13.57 -16.12
C ASN A 47 5.71 13.73 -15.45
N ASP A 48 6.74 13.82 -16.28
CA ASP A 48 8.14 14.02 -15.87
C ASP A 48 8.76 12.90 -15.02
N MET A 49 8.02 11.81 -14.79
CA MET A 49 8.55 10.63 -14.10
C MET A 49 9.18 9.65 -15.10
N PRO A 50 10.40 9.13 -14.81
CA PRO A 50 10.99 8.08 -15.61
C PRO A 50 10.20 6.77 -15.46
N LYS A 51 10.34 5.86 -16.43
CA LYS A 51 9.74 4.53 -16.37
C LYS A 51 10.48 3.59 -15.41
N GLU A 52 11.75 3.86 -15.18
CA GLU A 52 12.67 3.09 -14.34
C GLU A 52 13.55 4.05 -13.53
N PHE A 53 14.27 3.55 -12.53
CA PHE A 53 15.15 4.34 -11.66
C PHE A 53 14.45 5.48 -10.93
N TYR A 54 13.29 5.18 -10.33
CA TYR A 54 12.52 6.13 -9.51
C TYR A 54 12.22 5.55 -8.13
N ALA A 55 11.82 6.43 -7.23
CA ALA A 55 11.35 6.03 -5.91
C ALA A 55 10.06 6.77 -5.54
N VAL A 56 9.30 6.16 -4.66
CA VAL A 56 8.07 6.75 -4.11
C VAL A 56 8.09 6.62 -2.59
N ARG A 57 7.73 7.71 -1.92
CA ARG A 57 7.52 7.75 -0.46
C ARG A 57 6.07 8.07 -0.17
N TRP A 58 5.42 7.20 0.58
CA TRP A 58 4.10 7.45 1.14
C TRP A 58 4.24 7.74 2.63
N SER A 59 3.63 8.83 3.07
CA SER A 59 3.57 9.22 4.48
C SER A 59 2.12 9.34 4.92
N GLY A 60 1.80 8.78 6.08
CA GLY A 60 0.45 8.86 6.64
C GLY A 60 0.44 8.68 8.15
N VAL A 61 -0.71 8.93 8.75
CA VAL A 61 -0.97 8.73 10.17
C VAL A 61 -2.06 7.68 10.34
N MET A 62 -1.77 6.65 11.10
CA MET A 62 -2.73 5.65 11.54
C MET A 62 -3.16 5.98 12.97
N CYS A 63 -4.46 6.06 13.20
CA CYS A 63 -5.04 6.16 14.54
C CYS A 63 -6.01 4.98 14.71
N PRO A 64 -5.60 3.90 15.38
CA PRO A 64 -6.44 2.73 15.61
C PRO A 64 -7.66 3.08 16.46
N ASP A 65 -8.80 2.46 16.18
CA ASP A 65 -10.02 2.54 16.98
C ASP A 65 -10.04 1.46 18.11
N LYS A 66 -9.18 0.46 18.00
CA LYS A 66 -9.06 -0.64 18.97
C LYS A 66 -7.61 -0.90 19.31
N THR A 67 -7.34 -1.18 20.60
CA THR A 67 -6.06 -1.74 21.06
C THR A 67 -6.02 -3.21 20.64
N ALA A 68 -5.17 -3.57 19.69
CA ALA A 68 -5.07 -4.91 19.14
C ALA A 68 -3.70 -5.16 18.49
N GLU A 69 -3.45 -6.41 18.12
CA GLU A 69 -2.39 -6.75 17.19
C GLU A 69 -2.85 -6.45 15.75
N TYR A 70 -2.06 -5.69 15.02
CA TYR A 70 -2.29 -5.35 13.61
C TYR A 70 -1.26 -6.07 12.74
N GLU A 71 -1.75 -6.77 11.73
CA GLU A 71 -0.92 -7.35 10.69
C GLU A 71 -0.75 -6.35 9.56
N PHE A 72 0.49 -6.06 9.21
CA PHE A 72 0.87 -5.24 8.07
C PHE A 72 1.49 -6.12 7.00
N THR A 73 1.05 -5.98 5.78
CA THR A 73 1.62 -6.62 4.60
C THR A 73 2.11 -5.55 3.66
N LEU A 74 3.37 -5.61 3.28
CA LEU A 74 3.97 -4.77 2.26
C LEU A 74 4.64 -5.68 1.24
N GLY A 75 4.33 -5.47 -0.03
CA GLY A 75 4.92 -6.19 -1.15
C GLY A 75 5.46 -5.23 -2.19
N GLY A 76 6.48 -5.65 -2.92
CA GLY A 76 7.07 -4.87 -4.00
C GLY A 76 7.96 -5.67 -4.92
N ASP A 77 8.20 -5.09 -6.06
CA ASP A 77 9.19 -5.37 -7.09
C ASP A 77 9.61 -3.99 -7.66
N ASP A 78 10.74 -3.45 -7.32
CA ASP A 78 11.90 -3.94 -6.58
C ASP A 78 11.78 -3.77 -5.04
N GLY A 79 12.66 -2.95 -4.45
CA GLY A 79 12.85 -2.85 -3.02
C GLY A 79 11.84 -1.96 -2.30
N TYR A 80 11.49 -2.33 -1.10
CA TYR A 80 10.56 -1.61 -0.25
C TYR A 80 10.96 -1.64 1.22
N ARG A 81 10.50 -0.66 1.99
CA ARG A 81 10.64 -0.60 3.44
C ARG A 81 9.53 0.21 4.09
N MET A 82 9.27 -0.09 5.36
CA MET A 82 8.26 0.58 6.17
C MET A 82 8.83 1.00 7.52
N PHE A 83 8.42 2.18 7.94
CA PHE A 83 8.75 2.73 9.25
C PHE A 83 7.47 3.05 10.02
N ILE A 84 7.49 2.78 11.33
CA ILE A 84 6.45 3.17 12.29
C ILE A 84 7.09 4.10 13.30
N ASN A 85 6.64 5.35 13.38
CA ASN A 85 7.22 6.40 14.23
C ASN A 85 8.73 6.61 14.01
N GLY A 86 9.21 6.37 12.79
CA GLY A 86 10.63 6.48 12.42
C GLY A 86 11.46 5.23 12.69
N GLU A 87 10.94 4.24 13.40
CA GLU A 87 11.60 2.95 13.60
C GLU A 87 11.32 2.02 12.43
N THR A 88 12.36 1.32 11.97
CA THR A 88 12.24 0.34 10.88
C THR A 88 11.38 -0.84 11.30
N ALA A 89 10.27 -1.03 10.59
CA ALA A 89 9.36 -2.13 10.80
C ALA A 89 9.50 -3.24 9.74
N ILE A 90 9.71 -2.85 8.48
CA ILE A 90 10.03 -3.74 7.36
C ILE A 90 11.22 -3.15 6.63
N ASN A 91 12.19 -3.97 6.25
CA ASN A 91 13.31 -3.57 5.41
C ASN A 91 13.68 -4.68 4.44
N ASP A 92 13.21 -4.52 3.23
CA ASP A 92 13.50 -5.36 2.08
C ASP A 92 13.98 -4.49 0.92
N TRP A 93 15.14 -3.90 1.13
CA TRP A 93 15.72 -2.89 0.25
C TRP A 93 16.69 -3.52 -0.76
N GLU A 94 16.17 -4.50 -1.51
CA GLU A 94 16.93 -5.24 -2.52
C GLU A 94 16.19 -5.27 -3.85
N ALA A 95 16.93 -5.15 -4.97
CA ALA A 95 16.38 -5.29 -6.30
C ALA A 95 16.09 -6.77 -6.58
N ARG A 96 14.81 -7.12 -6.63
CA ARG A 96 14.36 -8.49 -6.91
C ARG A 96 12.91 -8.53 -7.36
N ALA A 97 12.51 -9.67 -7.95
CA ALA A 97 11.14 -9.93 -8.31
C ALA A 97 10.18 -9.80 -7.12
N TYR A 98 8.91 -9.52 -7.44
CA TYR A 98 7.87 -9.27 -6.45
C TYR A 98 7.83 -10.30 -5.33
N HIS A 99 7.88 -9.79 -4.12
CA HIS A 99 7.65 -10.60 -2.94
C HIS A 99 7.00 -9.77 -1.81
N LYS A 100 6.60 -10.43 -0.72
CA LYS A 100 5.86 -9.82 0.39
C LYS A 100 6.50 -10.09 1.72
N THR A 101 6.46 -9.08 2.58
CA THR A 101 6.81 -9.20 3.99
C THR A 101 5.58 -8.89 4.85
N ASN A 102 5.35 -9.75 5.86
CA ASN A 102 4.29 -9.57 6.85
C ASN A 102 4.91 -9.34 8.22
N ILE A 103 4.36 -8.38 8.96
CA ILE A 103 4.71 -8.15 10.36
C ILE A 103 3.46 -7.99 11.21
N THR A 104 3.60 -8.24 12.50
CA THR A 104 2.56 -7.95 13.50
C THR A 104 3.08 -6.93 14.50
N LYS A 105 2.27 -5.90 14.80
CA LYS A 105 2.55 -4.89 15.82
C LYS A 105 1.32 -4.68 16.67
N LYS A 106 1.50 -4.62 18.01
CA LYS A 106 0.46 -4.17 18.91
C LYS A 106 0.35 -2.66 18.83
N LEU A 107 -0.84 -2.16 18.54
CA LEU A 107 -1.15 -0.73 18.51
C LEU A 107 -2.27 -0.43 19.48
N GLU A 108 -2.25 0.76 20.07
CA GLU A 108 -3.19 1.22 21.07
C GLU A 108 -4.26 2.14 20.46
N ALA A 109 -5.51 1.95 20.89
CA ALA A 109 -6.63 2.78 20.46
C ALA A 109 -6.36 4.26 20.76
N GLY A 110 -6.70 5.12 19.81
CA GLY A 110 -6.54 6.58 19.92
C GLY A 110 -5.11 7.10 19.82
N THR A 111 -4.10 6.22 19.80
CA THR A 111 -2.70 6.63 19.63
C THR A 111 -2.39 6.86 18.16
N LYS A 112 -1.68 7.94 17.85
CA LYS A 112 -1.29 8.27 16.49
C LYS A 112 0.06 7.67 16.16
N TYR A 113 0.09 6.86 15.11
CA TYR A 113 1.30 6.22 14.59
C TYR A 113 1.63 6.81 13.23
N LYS A 114 2.81 7.42 13.10
CA LYS A 114 3.32 7.89 11.81
C LYS A 114 3.81 6.68 11.01
N ILE A 115 3.21 6.44 9.84
CA ILE A 115 3.59 5.38 8.91
C ILE A 115 4.31 6.02 7.74
N THR A 116 5.50 5.53 7.42
CA THR A 116 6.23 5.89 6.20
C THR A 116 6.54 4.62 5.44
N ILE A 117 6.19 4.59 4.16
CA ILE A 117 6.48 3.50 3.23
C ILE A 117 7.34 4.06 2.12
N GLU A 118 8.42 3.40 1.82
CA GLU A 118 9.32 3.73 0.72
C GLU A 118 9.44 2.54 -0.21
N TYR A 119 9.46 2.84 -1.49
CA TYR A 119 9.60 1.90 -2.58
C TYR A 119 10.52 2.49 -3.63
N TYR A 120 11.33 1.66 -4.27
CA TYR A 120 12.06 2.06 -5.46
C TYR A 120 11.88 1.05 -6.58
N GLN A 121 11.92 1.55 -7.80
CA GLN A 121 11.94 0.79 -9.05
C GLN A 121 13.28 1.01 -9.74
N LYS A 122 14.01 -0.06 -10.00
CA LYS A 122 15.27 -0.04 -10.72
C LYS A 122 15.11 -0.44 -12.18
N GLY A 123 14.27 -1.43 -12.45
CA GLY A 123 13.99 -1.84 -13.83
C GLY A 123 13.11 -3.09 -13.90
N GLY A 124 12.52 -3.32 -15.08
CA GLY A 124 11.67 -4.48 -15.33
C GLY A 124 10.23 -4.32 -14.84
N SER A 125 9.71 -5.34 -14.16
CA SER A 125 8.39 -5.28 -13.55
C SER A 125 8.35 -4.29 -12.38
N ALA A 126 7.23 -3.62 -12.19
CA ALA A 126 7.04 -2.64 -11.14
C ALA A 126 5.69 -2.86 -10.44
N ASN A 127 5.75 -3.33 -9.22
CA ASN A 127 4.57 -3.60 -8.41
C ASN A 127 4.80 -3.14 -6.98
N VAL A 128 3.79 -2.56 -6.35
CA VAL A 128 3.82 -2.26 -4.91
C VAL A 128 2.42 -2.32 -4.33
N ASP A 129 2.26 -3.04 -3.23
CA ASP A 129 1.00 -3.08 -2.48
C ASP A 129 1.24 -3.02 -0.97
N PHE A 130 0.36 -2.29 -0.30
CA PHE A 130 0.33 -2.18 1.16
C PHE A 130 -1.08 -2.39 1.69
N ARG A 131 -1.19 -3.18 2.74
CA ARG A 131 -2.45 -3.42 3.46
C ARG A 131 -2.18 -3.70 4.92
N TRP A 132 -3.20 -3.52 5.72
CA TRP A 132 -3.20 -3.84 7.14
C TRP A 132 -4.58 -4.32 7.58
N LYS A 133 -4.61 -5.13 8.63
CA LYS A 133 -5.83 -5.63 9.27
C LYS A 133 -5.58 -5.87 10.75
N VAL A 134 -6.64 -5.96 11.55
CA VAL A 134 -6.55 -6.51 12.91
C VAL A 134 -6.28 -8.01 12.81
N LYS A 135 -5.31 -8.52 13.55
CA LYS A 135 -4.97 -9.95 13.58
C LYS A 135 -6.14 -10.76 14.11
N GLY A 136 -6.48 -11.82 13.40
CA GLY A 136 -7.62 -12.67 13.73
C GLY A 136 -8.98 -12.10 13.31
N ASP A 137 -9.02 -10.88 12.77
CA ASP A 137 -10.20 -10.36 12.14
C ASP A 137 -10.32 -10.97 10.74
N ASN A 138 -11.18 -11.97 10.62
CA ASN A 138 -11.52 -12.62 9.35
C ASN A 138 -12.64 -11.88 8.62
N THR A 139 -13.04 -10.71 9.10
CA THR A 139 -13.96 -9.84 8.34
C THR A 139 -13.26 -9.45 7.05
N ASP A 140 -13.73 -10.07 5.98
CA ASP A 140 -13.33 -9.72 4.64
C ASP A 140 -13.56 -8.22 4.47
N TYR A 141 -12.54 -7.48 4.04
CA TYR A 141 -12.66 -6.02 3.78
C TYR A 141 -13.89 -5.67 2.94
N PHE A 142 -14.36 -6.60 2.14
CA PHE A 142 -15.63 -6.52 1.41
C PHE A 142 -16.85 -6.37 2.32
N ALA A 143 -16.93 -7.08 3.45
CA ALA A 143 -18.10 -7.06 4.31
C ALA A 143 -18.33 -5.70 4.99
N ASP A 144 -17.27 -4.96 5.33
CA ASP A 144 -17.39 -3.63 5.93
C ASP A 144 -17.71 -2.54 4.88
N TYR A 145 -17.24 -2.69 3.65
CA TYR A 145 -17.70 -1.86 2.52
C TYR A 145 -19.17 -2.12 2.18
N LEU A 146 -19.60 -3.37 2.21
CA LEU A 146 -20.98 -3.77 1.93
C LEU A 146 -21.98 -3.20 2.95
N LYS A 147 -21.58 -3.09 4.22
CA LYS A 147 -22.42 -2.49 5.28
C LYS A 147 -22.63 -0.98 5.15
N LYS A 148 -21.76 -0.30 4.41
CA LYS A 148 -21.79 1.17 4.22
C LYS A 148 -22.18 1.60 2.81
N ALA A 149 -22.49 0.66 1.93
CA ALA A 149 -22.86 0.95 0.55
C ALA A 149 -24.37 0.97 0.38
N ASP A 150 -24.90 2.03 -0.22
CA ASP A 150 -26.32 2.13 -0.59
C ASP A 150 -26.70 1.19 -1.75
N LEU A 151 -25.70 0.73 -2.50
CA LEU A 151 -25.86 -0.22 -3.61
C LEU A 151 -24.60 -1.09 -3.73
N VAL A 152 -24.82 -2.41 -3.81
CA VAL A 152 -23.78 -3.39 -4.09
C VAL A 152 -24.00 -4.00 -5.47
N VAL A 153 -23.07 -3.78 -6.39
CA VAL A 153 -23.06 -4.46 -7.69
C VAL A 153 -22.02 -5.58 -7.63
N ALA A 154 -22.48 -6.83 -7.55
CA ALA A 154 -21.64 -8.01 -7.60
C ALA A 154 -21.54 -8.49 -9.05
N CYS A 155 -20.36 -8.37 -9.66
CA CYS A 155 -20.07 -8.97 -10.95
C CYS A 155 -19.51 -10.38 -10.75
N PHE A 156 -20.32 -11.40 -11.00
CA PHE A 156 -19.86 -12.79 -11.04
C PHE A 156 -19.30 -13.09 -12.43
N GLY A 157 -17.97 -13.23 -12.51
CA GLY A 157 -17.32 -13.76 -13.70
C GLY A 157 -17.53 -15.28 -13.78
N HIS A 158 -18.03 -15.78 -14.89
CA HIS A 158 -18.06 -17.20 -15.17
C HIS A 158 -16.68 -17.62 -15.65
N ASN A 159 -16.02 -18.53 -14.91
CA ASN A 159 -14.77 -19.11 -15.36
C ASN A 159 -15.12 -20.39 -16.16
N SER A 160 -14.68 -20.46 -17.40
CA SER A 160 -14.95 -21.58 -18.33
C SER A 160 -14.48 -22.96 -17.82
N ASP A 161 -13.67 -22.99 -16.76
CA ASP A 161 -13.13 -24.23 -16.18
C ASP A 161 -14.09 -24.94 -15.21
N THR A 162 -15.28 -24.36 -14.96
CA THR A 162 -16.28 -24.94 -14.02
C THR A 162 -17.57 -25.42 -14.68
N GLU A 163 -17.60 -25.59 -16.01
CA GLU A 163 -18.75 -26.23 -16.65
C GLU A 163 -18.81 -27.72 -16.24
N LEU A 164 -19.67 -28.01 -15.26
CA LEU A 164 -20.16 -29.38 -15.05
C LEU A 164 -21.01 -29.73 -16.27
N ARG A 165 -20.46 -30.56 -17.17
CA ARG A 165 -21.26 -31.16 -18.24
C ARG A 165 -22.33 -32.03 -17.60
N PRO A 166 -23.62 -31.86 -17.93
CA PRO A 166 -24.64 -32.80 -17.50
C PRO A 166 -24.36 -34.17 -18.15
N ARG A 167 -24.50 -35.20 -17.35
CA ARG A 167 -24.43 -36.60 -17.81
C ARG A 167 -25.71 -36.95 -18.53
#